data_0ef7bbe243f1111acb5598cb0ad0235c
#
_entry.id   0ef7bbe243f1111acb5598cb0ad0235c
#
_cell.length_a   1.000
_cell.length_b   1.000
_cell.length_c   1.000
_cell.angle_alpha   90.00
_cell.angle_beta   90.00
_cell.angle_gamma   90.00
#
_symmetry.space_group_name_H-M   'P 1'
#
loop_
_entity.id
_entity.type
_entity.pdbx_description
1 polymer ?
#
loop_
_entity_poly.entity_id
_entity_poly.type
_entity_poly.pdbx_seq_one_letter_code
_entity_poly.pdbx_strand_id
1 'polypeptide(L)'
;QEHRLHGWVNRAVDPPSKTTKEIVHENVFTYFNLIFLVLAILLCLVGSFRDLTFLPVIIANTLIGIIQEVRAKKVLDNLTMLNAPKATVVRDGKRSLIDAEELVVDDIVIFKAGAQVCADAQVCAGEVQVNESLLTGESDEITKHAGDQLMSGSFIISGQCHARLDKVGEDSYISKLTLEAKEMQNGEQSEMIRSLDKLVKCVGVAIIPIGIILVAQSLVFQNASFHSSVTSM
;
A
#
# COMPACT_ATOMS: atom_id res chain seq x y z
N GLN A 1 27.99 4.22 15.59
CA GLN A 1 28.22 4.43 14.13
C GLN A 1 28.35 3.09 13.38
N GLU A 2 29.03 2.08 13.94
CA GLU A 2 29.18 0.75 13.34
C GLU A 2 27.83 0.09 13.03
N HIS A 3 26.88 0.08 13.95
CA HIS A 3 25.55 -0.52 13.75
C HIS A 3 24.78 0.10 12.59
N ARG A 4 24.95 1.42 12.34
CA ARG A 4 24.35 2.09 11.18
C ARG A 4 24.99 1.67 9.85
N LEU A 5 26.27 1.33 9.84
CA LEU A 5 26.99 0.84 8.65
C LEU A 5 26.60 -0.60 8.29
N HIS A 6 26.27 -1.42 9.28
CA HIS A 6 25.81 -2.81 9.09
C HIS A 6 24.32 -2.93 8.80
N GLY A 7 23.57 -1.80 8.74
CA GLY A 7 22.13 -1.84 8.44
C GLY A 7 21.25 -2.26 9.62
N TRP A 8 21.78 -2.37 10.84
CA TRP A 8 21.04 -2.72 12.05
C TRP A 8 20.28 -1.52 12.62
N VAL A 9 19.47 -0.91 11.78
CA VAL A 9 18.68 0.29 12.09
C VAL A 9 17.20 -0.09 12.02
N ASN A 10 16.40 0.40 12.93
CA ASN A 10 14.97 0.12 13.00
C ASN A 10 14.18 0.88 11.94
N ARG A 11 14.45 0.57 10.66
CA ARG A 11 13.62 1.11 9.58
C ARG A 11 12.31 0.35 9.54
N ALA A 12 11.21 1.09 9.70
CA ALA A 12 9.88 0.52 9.52
C ALA A 12 9.78 -0.12 8.13
N VAL A 13 9.21 -1.33 8.08
CA VAL A 13 8.76 -1.89 6.80
C VAL A 13 7.61 -1.01 6.35
N ASP A 14 7.82 -0.24 5.28
CA ASP A 14 6.79 0.63 4.73
C ASP A 14 5.50 -0.17 4.51
N PRO A 15 4.36 0.31 5.02
CA PRO A 15 3.09 -0.24 4.60
C PRO A 15 3.02 -0.17 3.07
N PRO A 16 2.32 -1.10 2.40
CA PRO A 16 2.27 -1.18 0.95
C PRO A 16 1.55 0.04 0.36
N SER A 17 2.16 1.21 0.45
CA SER A 17 1.66 2.41 -0.20
C SER A 17 2.19 2.44 -1.62
N LYS A 18 1.28 2.43 -2.61
CA LYS A 18 1.64 2.55 -4.02
C LYS A 18 2.53 3.79 -4.25
N THR A 19 3.55 3.64 -5.06
CA THR A 19 4.35 4.79 -5.48
C THR A 19 3.54 5.69 -6.42
N THR A 20 3.89 6.97 -6.50
CA THR A 20 3.20 7.90 -7.44
C THR A 20 3.29 7.41 -8.89
N LYS A 21 4.38 6.73 -9.26
CA LYS A 21 4.54 6.14 -10.60
C LYS A 21 3.58 4.98 -10.83
N GLU A 22 3.39 4.12 -9.84
CA GLU A 22 2.41 3.02 -9.90
C GLU A 22 0.99 3.56 -10.01
N ILE A 23 0.65 4.60 -9.23
CA ILE A 23 -0.66 5.26 -9.32
C ILE A 23 -0.93 5.76 -10.74
N VAL A 24 0.03 6.48 -11.34
CA VAL A 24 -0.10 6.98 -12.71
C VAL A 24 -0.24 5.82 -13.70
N HIS A 25 0.62 4.80 -13.57
CA HIS A 25 0.60 3.65 -14.47
C HIS A 25 -0.74 2.89 -14.40
N GLU A 26 -1.26 2.61 -13.21
CA GLU A 26 -2.51 1.90 -13.03
C GLU A 26 -3.74 2.69 -13.53
N ASN A 27 -3.74 4.01 -13.38
CA ASN A 27 -4.83 4.86 -13.87
C ASN A 27 -4.79 5.05 -15.40
N VAL A 28 -3.60 5.08 -16.01
CA VAL A 28 -3.44 5.25 -17.46
C VAL A 28 -3.68 3.94 -18.20
N PHE A 29 -3.07 2.84 -17.73
CA PHE A 29 -3.14 1.52 -18.39
C PHE A 29 -4.29 0.66 -17.88
N THR A 30 -5.47 1.27 -17.76
CA THR A 30 -6.69 0.55 -17.45
C THR A 30 -7.20 -0.17 -18.70
N TYR A 31 -7.85 -1.33 -18.53
CA TYR A 31 -8.47 -2.07 -19.63
C TYR A 31 -9.42 -1.20 -20.48
N PHE A 32 -10.21 -0.35 -19.84
CA PHE A 32 -11.09 0.60 -20.53
C PHE A 32 -10.31 1.61 -21.35
N ASN A 33 -9.27 2.24 -20.83
CA ASN A 33 -8.46 3.20 -21.56
C ASN A 33 -7.80 2.57 -22.79
N LEU A 34 -7.40 1.28 -22.67
CA LEU A 34 -6.84 0.54 -23.80
C LEU A 34 -7.87 0.35 -24.93
N ILE A 35 -9.11 -0.05 -24.60
CA ILE A 35 -10.19 -0.20 -25.58
C ILE A 35 -10.46 1.13 -26.28
N PHE A 36 -10.59 2.21 -25.52
CA PHE A 36 -10.84 3.53 -26.10
C PHE A 36 -9.66 4.06 -26.93
N LEU A 37 -8.43 3.70 -26.55
CA LEU A 37 -7.24 4.01 -27.36
C LEU A 37 -7.31 3.30 -28.73
N VAL A 38 -7.65 2.02 -28.74
CA VAL A 38 -7.82 1.25 -29.98
C VAL A 38 -8.93 1.84 -30.85
N LEU A 39 -10.07 2.20 -30.24
CA LEU A 39 -11.18 2.84 -30.92
C LEU A 39 -10.78 4.20 -31.52
N ALA A 40 -10.04 5.02 -30.75
CA ALA A 40 -9.55 6.30 -31.22
C ALA A 40 -8.62 6.16 -32.44
N ILE A 41 -7.70 5.17 -32.39
CA ILE A 41 -6.82 4.87 -33.53
C ILE A 41 -7.65 4.46 -34.76
N LEU A 42 -8.64 3.60 -34.57
CA LEU A 42 -9.52 3.16 -35.66
C LEU A 42 -10.28 4.35 -36.31
N LEU A 43 -10.87 5.23 -35.49
CA LEU A 43 -11.57 6.43 -35.96
C LEU A 43 -10.63 7.40 -36.68
N CYS A 44 -9.38 7.55 -36.20
CA CYS A 44 -8.36 8.35 -36.89
C CYS A 44 -8.02 7.77 -38.28
N LEU A 45 -7.88 6.44 -38.41
CA LEU A 45 -7.60 5.78 -39.68
C LEU A 45 -8.73 5.95 -40.70
N VAL A 46 -9.99 5.97 -40.22
CA VAL A 46 -11.17 6.20 -41.04
C VAL A 46 -11.39 7.69 -41.34
N GLY A 47 -10.69 8.61 -40.65
CA GLY A 47 -10.80 10.07 -40.85
C GLY A 47 -12.01 10.71 -40.16
N SER A 48 -12.67 10.00 -39.22
CA SER A 48 -13.85 10.47 -38.49
C SER A 48 -13.47 11.24 -37.23
N PHE A 49 -12.84 12.39 -37.39
CA PHE A 49 -12.38 13.22 -36.25
C PHE A 49 -13.52 13.77 -35.37
N ARG A 50 -14.73 13.89 -35.92
CA ARG A 50 -15.91 14.37 -35.16
C ARG A 50 -16.31 13.42 -34.04
N ASP A 51 -16.05 12.13 -34.22
CA ASP A 51 -16.46 11.09 -33.28
C ASP A 51 -15.46 10.89 -32.13
N LEU A 52 -14.32 11.61 -32.15
CA LEU A 52 -13.31 11.64 -31.09
C LEU A 52 -13.71 12.48 -29.88
N THR A 53 -14.95 12.97 -29.79
CA THR A 53 -15.46 13.81 -28.69
C THR A 53 -15.42 13.11 -27.32
N PHE A 54 -15.28 11.79 -27.28
CA PHE A 54 -15.12 11.03 -26.04
C PHE A 54 -13.70 11.13 -25.43
N LEU A 55 -12.67 11.42 -26.24
CA LEU A 55 -11.28 11.50 -25.78
C LEU A 55 -11.06 12.54 -24.66
N PRO A 56 -11.54 13.80 -24.76
CA PRO A 56 -11.41 14.75 -23.68
C PRO A 56 -12.02 14.27 -22.37
N VAL A 57 -13.13 13.53 -22.43
CA VAL A 57 -13.81 12.98 -21.25
C VAL A 57 -12.95 11.90 -20.58
N ILE A 58 -12.36 11.01 -21.35
CA ILE A 58 -11.48 9.95 -20.84
C ILE A 58 -10.22 10.55 -20.23
N ILE A 59 -9.59 11.50 -20.93
CA ILE A 59 -8.40 12.20 -20.43
C ILE A 59 -8.72 12.92 -19.12
N ALA A 60 -9.83 13.65 -19.07
CA ALA A 60 -10.26 14.35 -17.86
C ALA A 60 -10.53 13.36 -16.70
N ASN A 61 -11.20 12.26 -16.97
CA ASN A 61 -11.51 11.24 -15.96
C ASN A 61 -10.22 10.60 -15.40
N THR A 62 -9.30 10.22 -16.27
CA THR A 62 -8.00 9.66 -15.87
C THR A 62 -7.19 10.67 -15.06
N LEU A 63 -7.17 11.94 -15.46
CA LEU A 63 -6.46 13.01 -14.77
C LEU A 63 -7.05 13.25 -13.37
N ILE A 64 -8.38 13.29 -13.26
CA ILE A 64 -9.09 13.43 -11.98
C ILE A 64 -8.76 12.24 -11.07
N GLY A 65 -8.78 11.01 -11.57
CA GLY A 65 -8.43 9.82 -10.82
C GLY A 65 -7.00 9.88 -10.24
N ILE A 66 -6.03 10.23 -11.08
CA ILE A 66 -4.63 10.41 -10.66
C ILE A 66 -4.52 11.48 -9.57
N ILE A 67 -5.14 12.65 -9.77
CA ILE A 67 -5.08 13.76 -8.80
C ILE A 67 -5.69 13.33 -7.46
N GLN A 68 -6.85 12.66 -7.48
CA GLN A 68 -7.52 12.19 -6.27
C GLN A 68 -6.67 11.17 -5.51
N GLU A 69 -6.10 10.19 -6.20
CA GLU A 69 -5.30 9.13 -5.57
C GLU A 69 -3.96 9.67 -5.03
N VAL A 70 -3.29 10.56 -5.77
CA VAL A 70 -2.07 11.23 -5.29
C VAL A 70 -2.36 12.12 -4.08
N ARG A 71 -3.49 12.84 -4.07
CA ARG A 71 -3.90 13.63 -2.89
C ARG A 71 -4.18 12.73 -1.69
N ALA A 72 -4.92 11.64 -1.87
CA ALA A 72 -5.21 10.70 -0.80
C ALA A 72 -3.91 10.11 -0.23
N LYS A 73 -2.98 9.69 -1.08
CA LYS A 73 -1.65 9.24 -0.66
C LYS A 73 -0.92 10.29 0.18
N LYS A 74 -0.85 11.53 -0.30
CA LYS A 74 -0.15 12.61 0.43
C LYS A 74 -0.75 12.87 1.82
N VAL A 75 -2.07 12.76 1.96
CA VAL A 75 -2.74 12.89 3.27
C VAL A 75 -2.34 11.74 4.19
N LEU A 76 -2.33 10.49 3.68
CA LEU A 76 -1.92 9.33 4.45
C LEU A 76 -0.45 9.41 4.87
N ASP A 77 0.45 9.77 3.95
CA ASP A 77 1.87 9.95 4.25
C ASP A 77 2.10 11.01 5.34
N ASN A 78 1.38 12.14 5.28
CA ASN A 78 1.47 13.18 6.31
C ASN A 78 0.95 12.69 7.68
N LEU A 79 -0.14 11.92 7.72
CA LEU A 79 -0.66 11.35 8.96
C LEU A 79 0.30 10.36 9.59
N THR A 80 0.96 9.55 8.77
CA THR A 80 1.99 8.59 9.22
C THR A 80 3.18 9.32 9.81
N MET A 81 3.67 10.40 9.19
CA MET A 81 4.77 11.22 9.72
C MET A 81 4.43 11.90 11.05
N LEU A 82 3.19 12.39 11.21
CA LEU A 82 2.76 13.05 12.46
C LEU A 82 2.67 12.07 13.63
N ASN A 83 2.43 10.80 13.36
CA ASN A 83 2.30 9.74 14.36
C ASN A 83 3.57 8.87 14.48
N ALA A 84 4.69 9.28 13.88
CA ALA A 84 5.93 8.52 13.98
C ALA A 84 6.33 8.33 15.47
N PRO A 85 6.47 7.09 15.92
CA PRO A 85 6.76 6.82 17.32
C PRO A 85 8.16 7.35 17.67
N LYS A 86 8.26 7.94 18.87
CA LYS A 86 9.53 8.40 19.44
C LYS A 86 9.90 7.52 20.62
N ALA A 87 11.18 7.24 20.77
CA ALA A 87 11.71 6.44 21.85
C ALA A 87 12.72 7.22 22.68
N THR A 88 12.69 7.02 23.99
CA THR A 88 13.70 7.57 24.89
C THR A 88 14.83 6.56 25.03
N VAL A 89 16.00 6.88 24.50
CA VAL A 89 17.19 6.03 24.57
C VAL A 89 18.20 6.55 25.58
N VAL A 90 18.99 5.62 26.10
CA VAL A 90 20.15 5.92 26.95
C VAL A 90 21.40 5.53 26.20
N ARG A 91 22.17 6.53 25.75
CA ARG A 91 23.49 6.36 25.11
C ARG A 91 24.53 7.14 25.89
N ASP A 92 25.65 6.52 26.18
CA ASP A 92 26.76 7.17 26.98
C ASP A 92 26.29 7.80 28.31
N GLY A 93 25.31 7.13 28.97
CA GLY A 93 24.72 7.61 30.21
C GLY A 93 23.77 8.83 30.07
N LYS A 94 23.53 9.32 28.85
CA LYS A 94 22.62 10.45 28.59
C LYS A 94 21.31 9.94 28.00
N ARG A 95 20.20 10.52 28.47
CA ARG A 95 18.86 10.24 27.89
C ARG A 95 18.61 11.18 26.74
N SER A 96 18.17 10.67 25.63
CA SER A 96 17.74 11.44 24.46
C SER A 96 16.44 10.87 23.90
N LEU A 97 15.59 11.75 23.38
CA LEU A 97 14.39 11.37 22.65
C LEU A 97 14.74 11.36 21.15
N ILE A 98 14.61 10.22 20.51
CA ILE A 98 14.91 10.06 19.08
C ILE A 98 13.71 9.42 18.36
N ASP A 99 13.68 9.56 17.06
CA ASP A 99 12.68 8.86 16.24
C ASP A 99 12.95 7.35 16.27
N ALA A 100 11.89 6.55 16.31
CA ALA A 100 11.99 5.10 16.38
C ALA A 100 12.82 4.50 15.22
N GLU A 101 12.83 5.17 14.08
CA GLU A 101 13.62 4.76 12.89
C GLU A 101 15.14 4.94 13.09
N GLU A 102 15.57 5.74 14.07
CA GLU A 102 17.00 5.94 14.40
C GLU A 102 17.54 4.98 15.45
N LEU A 103 16.67 4.10 15.96
CA LEU A 103 17.04 3.05 16.90
C LEU A 103 17.95 2.02 16.21
N VAL A 104 18.89 1.48 16.97
CA VAL A 104 19.79 0.42 16.51
C VAL A 104 19.78 -0.74 17.50
N VAL A 105 20.23 -1.91 17.06
CA VAL A 105 20.46 -3.05 17.95
C VAL A 105 21.38 -2.64 19.10
N ASP A 106 21.16 -3.20 20.27
CA ASP A 106 21.85 -2.91 21.55
C ASP A 106 21.56 -1.54 22.16
N ASP A 107 20.70 -0.70 21.58
CA ASP A 107 20.23 0.50 22.28
C ASP A 107 19.46 0.14 23.54
N ILE A 108 19.71 0.89 24.62
CA ILE A 108 18.89 0.81 25.83
C ILE A 108 17.75 1.81 25.73
N VAL A 109 16.53 1.31 25.65
CA VAL A 109 15.31 2.12 25.54
C VAL A 109 14.59 2.13 26.89
N ILE A 110 14.04 3.28 27.26
CA ILE A 110 13.17 3.43 28.43
C ILE A 110 11.73 3.40 27.95
N PHE A 111 11.03 2.33 28.24
CA PHE A 111 9.60 2.23 28.01
C PHE A 111 8.81 2.63 29.26
N LYS A 112 7.72 3.39 29.05
CA LYS A 112 6.79 3.88 30.08
C LYS A 112 5.36 3.62 29.67
N ALA A 113 4.46 3.71 30.63
CA ALA A 113 3.03 3.63 30.37
C ALA A 113 2.59 4.54 29.20
N GLY A 114 1.81 4.00 28.28
CA GLY A 114 1.37 4.66 27.04
C GLY A 114 2.35 4.57 25.88
N ALA A 115 3.57 4.04 26.07
CA ALA A 115 4.51 3.84 24.97
C ALA A 115 4.20 2.58 24.18
N GLN A 116 4.39 2.63 22.86
CA GLN A 116 4.43 1.46 22.01
C GLN A 116 5.86 0.93 21.94
N VAL A 117 5.99 -0.39 21.97
CA VAL A 117 7.28 -1.08 21.77
C VAL A 117 7.61 -1.04 20.28
N CYS A 118 8.62 -0.26 19.89
CA CYS A 118 8.96 0.02 18.50
C CYS A 118 9.91 -1.01 17.87
N ALA A 119 10.55 -1.85 18.66
CA ALA A 119 11.44 -2.93 18.20
C ALA A 119 11.47 -4.02 19.27
N ASP A 120 11.85 -5.25 18.90
CA ASP A 120 11.93 -6.33 19.87
C ASP A 120 13.06 -6.05 20.86
N ALA A 121 12.76 -6.23 22.14
CA ALA A 121 13.68 -5.88 23.20
C ALA A 121 13.64 -6.88 24.36
N GLN A 122 14.73 -6.96 25.11
CA GLN A 122 14.81 -7.70 26.38
C GLN A 122 14.82 -6.74 27.56
N VAL A 123 13.93 -6.95 28.52
CA VAL A 123 13.89 -6.13 29.75
C VAL A 123 15.17 -6.34 30.55
N CYS A 124 15.91 -5.27 30.81
CA CYS A 124 17.13 -5.30 31.63
C CYS A 124 16.86 -4.94 33.10
N ALA A 125 15.91 -4.01 33.33
CA ALA A 125 15.58 -3.55 34.68
C ALA A 125 14.17 -2.94 34.70
N GLY A 126 13.48 -3.08 35.84
CA GLY A 126 12.10 -2.60 36.01
C GLY A 126 11.06 -3.66 35.72
N GLU A 127 9.79 -3.25 35.79
CA GLU A 127 8.62 -4.08 35.59
C GLU A 127 7.58 -3.28 34.81
N VAL A 128 6.92 -3.93 33.84
CA VAL A 128 5.88 -3.32 33.03
C VAL A 128 4.75 -4.33 32.79
N GLN A 129 3.53 -3.80 32.70
CA GLN A 129 2.40 -4.53 32.13
C GLN A 129 2.25 -4.16 30.67
N VAL A 130 2.14 -5.14 29.82
CA VAL A 130 2.05 -4.98 28.36
C VAL A 130 0.75 -5.60 27.85
N ASN A 131 0.20 -4.97 26.83
CA ASN A 131 -0.91 -5.50 26.03
C ASN A 131 -0.34 -5.96 24.68
N GLU A 132 -0.46 -7.25 24.41
CA GLU A 132 0.01 -7.88 23.18
C GLU A 132 -1.15 -8.22 22.22
N SER A 133 -2.36 -7.66 22.44
CA SER A 133 -3.57 -7.99 21.69
C SER A 133 -3.46 -7.78 20.18
N LEU A 134 -2.69 -6.79 19.73
CA LEU A 134 -2.43 -6.57 18.32
C LEU A 134 -1.60 -7.69 17.67
N LEU A 135 -0.88 -8.46 18.46
CA LEU A 135 0.03 -9.50 17.98
C LEU A 135 -0.61 -10.88 18.11
N THR A 136 -1.27 -11.15 19.24
CA THR A 136 -1.82 -12.46 19.60
C THR A 136 -3.33 -12.56 19.45
N GLY A 137 -4.02 -11.42 19.39
CA GLY A 137 -5.49 -11.35 19.41
C GLY A 137 -6.08 -11.49 20.82
N GLU A 138 -5.28 -11.75 21.84
CA GLU A 138 -5.71 -11.89 23.23
C GLU A 138 -5.56 -10.56 23.98
N SER A 139 -6.60 -10.15 24.70
CA SER A 139 -6.64 -8.84 25.37
C SER A 139 -6.02 -8.85 26.77
N ASP A 140 -5.45 -9.96 27.20
CA ASP A 140 -4.92 -10.10 28.55
C ASP A 140 -3.64 -9.26 28.73
N GLU A 141 -3.55 -8.60 29.88
CA GLU A 141 -2.37 -7.84 30.26
C GLU A 141 -1.32 -8.78 30.85
N ILE A 142 -0.13 -8.75 30.29
CA ILE A 142 0.99 -9.61 30.69
C ILE A 142 2.01 -8.78 31.44
N THR A 143 2.38 -9.22 32.64
CA THR A 143 3.48 -8.59 33.40
C THR A 143 4.81 -9.13 32.91
N LYS A 144 5.73 -8.23 32.55
CA LYS A 144 7.10 -8.54 32.12
C LYS A 144 8.11 -8.04 33.14
N HIS A 145 9.02 -8.90 33.51
CA HIS A 145 10.11 -8.65 34.47
C HIS A 145 11.48 -8.63 33.76
N ALA A 146 12.51 -8.32 34.52
CA ALA A 146 13.88 -8.36 34.01
C ALA A 146 14.22 -9.77 33.47
N GLY A 147 14.70 -9.84 32.22
CA GLY A 147 14.97 -11.07 31.47
C GLY A 147 13.89 -11.42 30.45
N ASP A 148 12.66 -10.91 30.59
CA ASP A 148 11.56 -11.18 29.66
C ASP A 148 11.70 -10.39 28.35
N GLN A 149 11.09 -10.93 27.31
CA GLN A 149 11.06 -10.26 26.00
C GLN A 149 9.83 -9.38 25.84
N LEU A 150 10.04 -8.20 25.26
CA LEU A 150 9.04 -7.28 24.77
C LEU A 150 8.98 -7.41 23.24
N MET A 151 7.81 -7.70 22.70
CA MET A 151 7.60 -7.81 21.26
C MET A 151 7.25 -6.45 20.68
N SER A 152 7.85 -6.12 19.54
CA SER A 152 7.49 -4.91 18.78
C SER A 152 6.01 -4.93 18.40
N GLY A 153 5.35 -3.77 18.51
CA GLY A 153 3.91 -3.64 18.29
C GLY A 153 3.05 -3.73 19.55
N SER A 154 3.56 -4.25 20.68
CA SER A 154 2.85 -4.25 21.96
C SER A 154 2.80 -2.86 22.59
N PHE A 155 1.85 -2.62 23.51
CA PHE A 155 1.70 -1.38 24.23
C PHE A 155 1.98 -1.57 25.72
N ILE A 156 2.71 -0.61 26.30
CA ILE A 156 2.94 -0.56 27.76
C ILE A 156 1.70 0.06 28.42
N ILE A 157 1.01 -0.69 29.24
CA ILE A 157 -0.19 -0.26 29.96
C ILE A 157 0.20 0.46 31.25
N SER A 158 1.13 -0.14 32.01
CA SER A 158 1.58 0.44 33.27
C SER A 158 3.03 0.10 33.55
N GLY A 159 3.66 0.82 34.50
CA GLY A 159 5.03 0.60 34.89
C GLY A 159 6.05 1.34 34.03
N GLN A 160 7.33 1.02 34.27
CA GLN A 160 8.47 1.53 33.52
C GLN A 160 9.60 0.51 33.54
N CYS A 161 10.22 0.28 32.40
CA CYS A 161 11.40 -0.56 32.30
C CYS A 161 12.50 0.05 31.44
N HIS A 162 13.71 -0.48 31.58
CA HIS A 162 14.81 -0.32 30.68
C HIS A 162 14.96 -1.62 29.91
N ALA A 163 14.95 -1.57 28.59
CA ALA A 163 15.09 -2.75 27.75
C ALA A 163 16.14 -2.53 26.69
N ARG A 164 16.90 -3.56 26.38
CA ARG A 164 17.89 -3.58 25.32
C ARG A 164 17.24 -4.09 24.04
N LEU A 165 17.43 -3.39 22.95
CA LEU A 165 16.90 -3.82 21.65
C LEU A 165 17.69 -5.01 21.11
N ASP A 166 17.00 -6.09 20.79
CA ASP A 166 17.57 -7.31 20.23
C ASP A 166 17.40 -7.40 18.72
N LYS A 167 16.21 -7.04 18.21
CA LYS A 167 15.87 -7.09 16.78
C LYS A 167 15.20 -5.81 16.35
N VAL A 168 15.65 -5.26 15.25
CA VAL A 168 15.20 -3.97 14.70
C VAL A 168 14.82 -4.11 13.23
N GLY A 169 14.03 -3.19 12.72
CA GLY A 169 13.67 -3.13 11.29
C GLY A 169 12.96 -4.41 10.82
N GLU A 170 13.42 -4.98 9.72
CA GLU A 170 12.81 -6.18 9.09
C GLU A 170 12.86 -7.43 9.97
N ASP A 171 13.83 -7.49 10.89
CA ASP A 171 13.98 -8.64 11.80
C ASP A 171 13.02 -8.61 12.99
N SER A 172 12.38 -7.47 13.27
CA SER A 172 11.42 -7.31 14.36
C SER A 172 10.16 -8.14 14.12
N TYR A 173 9.48 -8.53 15.20
CA TYR A 173 8.29 -9.36 15.15
C TYR A 173 7.16 -8.71 14.33
N ILE A 174 6.87 -7.44 14.59
CA ILE A 174 5.82 -6.70 13.86
C ILE A 174 6.13 -6.58 12.36
N SER A 175 7.39 -6.42 12.00
CA SER A 175 7.81 -6.34 10.59
C SER A 175 7.61 -7.66 9.88
N LYS A 176 7.96 -8.78 10.51
CA LYS A 176 7.71 -10.13 9.96
C LYS A 176 6.22 -10.40 9.77
N LEU A 177 5.41 -10.07 10.78
CA LEU A 177 3.96 -10.21 10.70
C LEU A 177 3.38 -9.35 9.55
N THR A 178 3.90 -8.13 9.37
CA THR A 178 3.49 -7.23 8.29
C THR A 178 3.88 -7.78 6.92
N LEU A 179 5.07 -8.37 6.78
CA LEU A 179 5.51 -9.02 5.53
C LEU A 179 4.67 -10.25 5.20
N GLU A 180 4.38 -11.11 6.17
CA GLU A 180 3.49 -12.26 5.99
C GLU A 180 2.08 -11.85 5.58
N ALA A 181 1.51 -10.82 6.23
CA ALA A 181 0.21 -10.26 5.86
C ALA A 181 0.21 -9.68 4.44
N LYS A 182 1.32 -9.06 4.02
CA LYS A 182 1.49 -8.54 2.66
C LYS A 182 1.56 -9.64 1.61
N GLU A 183 2.25 -10.74 1.90
CA GLU A 183 2.30 -11.90 1.02
C GLU A 183 0.93 -12.55 0.86
N MET A 184 0.17 -12.70 1.96
CA MET A 184 -1.21 -13.18 1.93
C MET A 184 -2.12 -12.26 1.10
N GLN A 185 -2.01 -10.96 1.27
CA GLN A 185 -2.82 -9.98 0.53
C GLN A 185 -2.53 -9.98 -0.96
N ASN A 186 -1.28 -10.19 -1.37
CA ASN A 186 -0.91 -10.34 -2.78
C ASN A 186 -1.41 -11.66 -3.40
N GLY A 187 -1.64 -12.69 -2.59
CA GLY A 187 -2.17 -13.99 -3.03
C GLY A 187 -3.71 -14.03 -3.16
N GLU A 188 -4.42 -13.29 -2.35
CA GLU A 188 -5.88 -13.28 -2.29
C GLU A 188 -6.46 -11.93 -2.75
N GLN A 189 -6.48 -11.69 -4.05
CA GLN A 189 -7.50 -10.76 -4.56
C GLN A 189 -8.86 -11.31 -4.17
N SER A 190 -9.67 -10.52 -3.44
CA SER A 190 -11.02 -10.90 -3.05
C SER A 190 -11.73 -11.59 -4.22
N GLU A 191 -12.33 -12.78 -3.99
CA GLU A 191 -13.05 -13.54 -5.03
C GLU A 191 -14.07 -12.65 -5.75
N MET A 192 -14.63 -11.68 -5.06
CA MET A 192 -15.55 -10.70 -5.61
C MET A 192 -14.87 -9.80 -6.66
N ILE A 193 -13.67 -9.30 -6.39
CA ILE A 193 -12.90 -8.47 -7.34
C ILE A 193 -12.50 -9.31 -8.56
N ARG A 194 -12.05 -10.55 -8.35
CA ARG A 194 -11.69 -11.48 -9.43
C ARG A 194 -12.90 -11.84 -10.28
N SER A 195 -14.09 -12.00 -9.68
CA SER A 195 -15.33 -12.28 -10.39
C SER A 195 -15.80 -11.07 -11.19
N LEU A 196 -15.70 -9.86 -10.66
CA LEU A 196 -15.97 -8.61 -11.38
C LEU A 196 -15.01 -8.40 -12.54
N ASP A 197 -13.73 -8.61 -12.36
CA ASP A 197 -12.72 -8.55 -13.44
C ASP A 197 -13.02 -9.56 -14.55
N LYS A 198 -13.40 -10.79 -14.19
CA LYS A 198 -13.79 -11.82 -15.16
C LYS A 198 -15.03 -11.41 -15.94
N LEU A 199 -16.04 -10.84 -15.28
CA LEU A 199 -17.26 -10.34 -15.90
C LEU A 199 -16.95 -9.19 -16.86
N VAL A 200 -16.16 -8.20 -16.43
CA VAL A 200 -15.74 -7.06 -17.27
C VAL A 200 -14.96 -7.52 -18.49
N LYS A 201 -14.01 -8.45 -18.31
CA LYS A 201 -13.27 -9.06 -19.43
C LYS A 201 -14.18 -9.82 -20.39
N CYS A 202 -15.13 -10.59 -19.86
CA CYS A 202 -16.10 -11.34 -20.68
C CYS A 202 -16.97 -10.40 -21.52
N VAL A 203 -17.53 -9.35 -20.94
CA VAL A 203 -18.30 -8.32 -21.64
C VAL A 203 -17.44 -7.61 -22.69
N GLY A 204 -16.20 -7.24 -22.35
CA GLY A 204 -15.28 -6.59 -23.27
C GLY A 204 -14.94 -7.47 -24.48
N VAL A 205 -14.71 -8.77 -24.27
CA VAL A 205 -14.47 -9.72 -25.36
C VAL A 205 -15.74 -9.90 -26.21
N ALA A 206 -16.94 -9.90 -25.61
CA ALA A 206 -18.21 -10.06 -26.33
C ALA A 206 -18.55 -8.85 -27.22
N ILE A 207 -18.12 -7.65 -26.87
CA ILE A 207 -18.33 -6.42 -27.66
C ILE A 207 -17.60 -6.50 -29.01
N ILE A 208 -16.39 -7.08 -29.05
CA ILE A 208 -15.58 -7.17 -30.27
C ILE A 208 -16.31 -7.88 -31.41
N PRO A 209 -16.82 -9.12 -31.23
CA PRO A 209 -17.55 -9.82 -32.35
C PRO A 209 -18.87 -9.11 -32.73
N ILE A 210 -19.55 -8.49 -31.77
CA ILE A 210 -20.76 -7.71 -32.05
C ILE A 210 -20.43 -6.54 -32.97
N GLY A 211 -19.35 -5.79 -32.65
CA GLY A 211 -18.89 -4.70 -33.50
C GLY A 211 -18.52 -5.17 -34.92
N ILE A 212 -17.79 -6.27 -35.03
CA ILE A 212 -17.43 -6.85 -36.33
C ILE A 212 -18.69 -7.22 -37.15
N ILE A 213 -19.69 -7.82 -36.50
CA ILE A 213 -20.97 -8.20 -37.16
C ILE A 213 -21.70 -6.94 -37.64
N LEU A 214 -21.77 -5.89 -36.82
CA LEU A 214 -22.45 -4.63 -37.20
C LEU A 214 -21.76 -3.96 -38.39
N VAL A 215 -20.42 -3.90 -38.38
CA VAL A 215 -19.65 -3.36 -39.52
C VAL A 215 -19.90 -4.23 -40.80
N ALA A 216 -19.83 -5.55 -40.68
CA ALA A 216 -20.06 -6.45 -41.80
C ALA A 216 -21.50 -6.31 -42.35
N GLN A 217 -22.49 -6.22 -41.48
CA GLN A 217 -23.90 -6.02 -41.86
C GLN A 217 -24.07 -4.67 -42.58
N SER A 218 -23.48 -3.58 -42.08
CA SER A 218 -23.54 -2.26 -42.69
C SER A 218 -22.90 -2.23 -44.07
N LEU A 219 -21.78 -2.91 -44.27
CA LEU A 219 -21.10 -3.00 -45.55
C LEU A 219 -21.89 -3.85 -46.58
N VAL A 220 -22.45 -4.96 -46.15
CA VAL A 220 -23.12 -5.90 -47.05
C VAL A 220 -24.54 -5.47 -47.40
N PHE A 221 -25.33 -5.00 -46.44
CA PHE A 221 -26.76 -4.73 -46.67
C PHE A 221 -27.08 -3.28 -47.01
N GLN A 222 -26.27 -2.31 -46.59
CA GLN A 222 -26.58 -0.90 -46.83
C GLN A 222 -25.76 -0.25 -47.94
N ASN A 223 -24.87 -0.96 -48.60
CA ASN A 223 -23.89 -0.39 -49.56
C ASN A 223 -23.18 0.87 -49.02
N ALA A 224 -23.09 0.95 -47.70
CA ALA A 224 -22.48 2.09 -47.00
C ALA A 224 -20.96 2.07 -47.22
N SER A 225 -20.36 3.25 -47.33
CA SER A 225 -18.90 3.35 -47.35
C SER A 225 -18.31 2.83 -46.02
N PHE A 226 -17.09 2.32 -46.05
CA PHE A 226 -16.39 1.87 -44.85
C PHE A 226 -16.39 2.91 -43.73
N HIS A 227 -16.32 4.19 -44.10
CA HIS A 227 -16.39 5.32 -43.21
C HIS A 227 -17.71 5.38 -42.40
N SER A 228 -18.86 5.24 -43.04
CA SER A 228 -20.19 5.28 -42.37
C SER A 228 -20.42 4.06 -41.49
N SER A 229 -19.88 2.91 -41.87
CA SER A 229 -20.02 1.68 -41.11
C SER A 229 -19.25 1.69 -39.78
N VAL A 230 -18.07 2.30 -39.77
CA VAL A 230 -17.26 2.44 -38.54
C VAL A 230 -17.85 3.51 -37.62
N THR A 231 -18.40 4.59 -38.13
CA THR A 231 -19.02 5.65 -37.32
C THR A 231 -20.34 5.24 -36.68
N SER A 232 -21.01 4.21 -37.19
CA SER A 232 -22.26 3.65 -36.64
C SER A 232 -22.03 2.58 -35.57
N MET A 233 -20.78 2.16 -35.33
CA MET A 233 -20.37 1.19 -34.33
C MET A 233 -20.22 1.82 -32.93
#